data_d8c81b30815ce96275ca8a13dda86282
#
_entry.id   d8c81b30815ce96275ca8a13dda86282
#
_cell.length_a   1.000
_cell.length_b   1.000
_cell.length_c   1.000
_cell.angle_alpha   90.00
_cell.angle_beta   90.00
_cell.angle_gamma   90.00
#
_symmetry.space_group_name_H-M   'P 1'
#
loop_
_entity.id
_entity.type
_entity.pdbx_description
1 polymer ?
#
loop_
_entity_poly.entity_id
_entity_poly.type
_entity_poly.pdbx_seq_one_letter_code
_entity_poly.pdbx_strand_id
1 'polypeptide(L)'
;GEATEEDTKSDDTAEVVQEETVLSDDQLYTKLDGLYQTIVSYSDDDQIGEVIDSFNSGYLRTPLSTRQELSQSAYALRDQIKKTQDELNNLKVQDDTAYAEDIEHLKQLAEWMYERVDIICQSWDISLSIPDGESLSARQSEILAPIAQGGNSALNQYDANVSAWKPQPRS
;
A
#
# COMPACT_ATOMS: atom_id res chain seq x y z
N GLY A 1 18.09 9.37 -45.08
CA GLY A 1 16.87 9.39 -44.30
C GLY A 1 16.37 8.05 -43.93
N GLU A 2 17.04 7.03 -44.38
CA GLU A 2 16.52 5.70 -44.11
C GLU A 2 16.68 5.29 -42.69
N ALA A 3 17.68 5.76 -42.04
CA ALA A 3 17.96 5.33 -40.69
C ALA A 3 16.85 5.71 -39.72
N THR A 4 16.14 6.74 -40.03
CA THR A 4 15.12 7.24 -39.13
C THR A 4 13.97 6.28 -38.93
N GLU A 5 13.64 5.58 -39.96
CA GLU A 5 12.46 4.73 -39.90
C GLU A 5 12.61 3.53 -39.00
N GLU A 6 13.81 3.05 -38.91
CA GLU A 6 14.03 1.87 -38.10
C GLU A 6 13.86 2.14 -36.65
N ASP A 7 14.27 3.30 -36.20
CA ASP A 7 14.14 3.65 -34.79
C ASP A 7 12.70 3.67 -34.37
N THR A 8 11.85 4.21 -35.23
CA THR A 8 10.44 4.29 -34.92
C THR A 8 9.83 2.93 -34.72
N LYS A 9 10.21 1.99 -35.53
CA LYS A 9 9.66 0.66 -35.41
C LYS A 9 10.04 -0.02 -34.14
N SER A 10 11.29 0.17 -33.70
CA SER A 10 11.72 -0.44 -32.45
C SER A 10 10.87 0.03 -31.31
N ASP A 11 10.61 1.31 -31.23
CA ASP A 11 9.85 1.87 -30.14
C ASP A 11 8.44 1.30 -30.11
N ASP A 12 7.82 1.25 -31.25
CA ASP A 12 6.45 0.73 -31.30
C ASP A 12 6.40 -0.71 -30.85
N THR A 13 7.36 -1.49 -31.28
CA THR A 13 7.40 -2.89 -30.92
C THR A 13 7.53 -3.08 -29.41
N ALA A 14 8.37 -2.28 -28.80
CA ALA A 14 8.58 -2.39 -27.37
C ALA A 14 7.31 -2.09 -26.59
N GLU A 15 6.56 -1.09 -27.02
CA GLU A 15 5.33 -0.75 -26.34
C GLU A 15 4.31 -1.86 -26.43
N VAL A 16 4.15 -2.44 -27.60
CA VAL A 16 3.16 -3.48 -27.78
C VAL A 16 3.43 -4.67 -26.89
N VAL A 17 4.68 -5.03 -26.75
CA VAL A 17 5.02 -6.24 -26.00
C VAL A 17 4.65 -6.15 -24.55
N GLN A 18 4.67 -4.97 -23.96
CA GLN A 18 4.56 -4.84 -22.52
C GLN A 18 3.17 -5.04 -21.98
N GLU A 19 2.14 -4.96 -22.80
CA GLU A 19 0.86 -4.68 -22.19
C GLU A 19 -0.10 -5.81 -22.09
N GLU A 20 0.13 -6.87 -22.80
CA GLU A 20 -1.01 -7.69 -23.15
C GLU A 20 -0.99 -9.11 -22.69
N THR A 21 -0.27 -9.40 -21.63
CA THR A 21 -0.14 -10.78 -21.19
C THR A 21 -1.28 -11.17 -20.26
N VAL A 22 -2.12 -12.11 -20.71
CA VAL A 22 -3.13 -12.74 -19.86
C VAL A 22 -2.48 -13.89 -19.14
N LEU A 23 -2.60 -13.91 -17.82
CA LEU A 23 -1.94 -14.92 -17.01
C LEU A 23 -2.73 -16.23 -17.04
N SER A 24 -2.02 -17.35 -17.21
CA SER A 24 -2.62 -18.66 -16.96
C SER A 24 -2.84 -18.83 -15.46
N ASP A 25 -3.64 -19.82 -15.08
CA ASP A 25 -3.87 -20.07 -13.66
C ASP A 25 -2.58 -20.41 -12.90
N ASP A 26 -1.66 -21.13 -13.51
CA ASP A 26 -0.38 -21.41 -12.85
C ASP A 26 0.43 -20.15 -12.63
N GLN A 27 0.48 -19.29 -13.65
CA GLN A 27 1.16 -18.00 -13.52
C GLN A 27 0.47 -17.11 -12.51
N LEU A 28 -0.85 -17.13 -12.52
CA LEU A 28 -1.65 -16.30 -11.62
C LEU A 28 -1.44 -16.73 -10.17
N TYR A 29 -1.43 -18.03 -9.90
CA TYR A 29 -1.17 -18.50 -8.54
C TYR A 29 0.16 -17.97 -8.02
N THR A 30 1.23 -18.10 -8.83
CA THR A 30 2.55 -17.61 -8.43
C THR A 30 2.50 -16.11 -8.13
N LYS A 31 1.81 -15.35 -8.98
CA LYS A 31 1.68 -13.91 -8.79
C LYS A 31 0.92 -13.58 -7.52
N LEU A 32 -0.21 -14.26 -7.29
CA LEU A 32 -1.04 -14.02 -6.11
C LEU A 32 -0.31 -14.42 -4.83
N ASP A 33 0.42 -15.52 -4.85
CA ASP A 33 1.20 -15.92 -3.68
C ASP A 33 2.24 -14.84 -3.34
N GLY A 34 2.91 -14.32 -4.35
CA GLY A 34 3.87 -13.23 -4.14
C GLY A 34 3.22 -11.97 -3.59
N LEU A 35 2.06 -11.59 -4.12
CA LEU A 35 1.33 -10.43 -3.63
C LEU A 35 0.83 -10.64 -2.21
N TYR A 36 0.38 -11.86 -1.89
CA TYR A 36 -0.01 -12.18 -0.52
C TYR A 36 1.17 -12.01 0.44
N GLN A 37 2.33 -12.54 0.09
CA GLN A 37 3.51 -12.41 0.93
C GLN A 37 3.88 -10.92 1.13
N THR A 38 3.77 -10.14 0.07
CA THR A 38 4.04 -8.71 0.15
C THR A 38 3.06 -8.02 1.12
N ILE A 39 1.77 -8.33 1.01
CA ILE A 39 0.76 -7.75 1.90
C ILE A 39 1.04 -8.13 3.36
N VAL A 40 1.35 -9.40 3.60
CA VAL A 40 1.65 -9.86 4.96
C VAL A 40 2.87 -9.14 5.53
N SER A 41 3.89 -8.89 4.68
CA SER A 41 5.11 -8.23 5.13
C SER A 41 4.87 -6.80 5.61
N TYR A 42 3.78 -6.15 5.19
CA TYR A 42 3.47 -4.80 5.67
C TYR A 42 3.17 -4.78 7.18
N SER A 43 2.83 -5.92 7.76
CA SER A 43 2.58 -6.04 9.20
C SER A 43 3.86 -6.20 10.02
N ASP A 44 5.01 -6.29 9.39
CA ASP A 44 6.27 -6.53 10.08
C ASP A 44 6.71 -5.32 10.92
N ASP A 45 7.57 -5.59 11.89
CA ASP A 45 8.07 -4.57 12.81
C ASP A 45 8.82 -3.45 12.08
N ASP A 46 9.50 -3.77 10.97
CA ASP A 46 10.24 -2.78 10.19
C ASP A 46 9.36 -2.07 9.16
N GLN A 47 8.09 -2.39 9.09
CA GLN A 47 7.11 -1.73 8.23
C GLN A 47 6.09 -1.00 9.10
N ILE A 48 4.94 -1.61 9.37
CA ILE A 48 3.90 -0.93 10.16
C ILE A 48 4.41 -0.62 11.58
N GLY A 49 5.26 -1.48 12.13
CA GLY A 49 5.83 -1.24 13.45
C GLY A 49 6.60 0.06 13.50
N GLU A 50 7.46 0.30 12.49
CA GLU A 50 8.20 1.55 12.42
C GLU A 50 7.27 2.75 12.20
N VAL A 51 6.24 2.59 11.39
CA VAL A 51 5.27 3.66 11.17
C VAL A 51 4.62 4.08 12.48
N ILE A 52 4.17 3.11 13.25
CA ILE A 52 3.51 3.37 14.53
C ILE A 52 4.49 4.01 15.53
N ASP A 53 5.70 3.46 15.63
CA ASP A 53 6.69 3.98 16.56
C ASP A 53 7.11 5.41 16.23
N SER A 54 7.34 5.68 14.93
CA SER A 54 7.73 7.02 14.48
C SER A 54 6.62 8.04 14.74
N PHE A 55 5.37 7.64 14.55
CA PHE A 55 4.26 8.54 14.84
C PHE A 55 4.16 8.80 16.33
N ASN A 56 4.13 7.74 17.14
CA ASN A 56 3.95 7.89 18.59
C ASN A 56 5.04 8.72 19.22
N SER A 57 6.26 8.58 18.77
CA SER A 57 7.39 9.33 19.34
C SER A 57 7.59 10.69 18.68
N GLY A 58 6.92 10.96 17.56
CA GLY A 58 7.31 12.08 16.72
C GLY A 58 6.29 13.17 16.46
N TYR A 59 5.00 12.89 16.64
CA TYR A 59 3.98 13.82 16.13
C TYR A 59 3.93 15.16 16.88
N LEU A 60 4.56 15.24 18.04
CA LEU A 60 4.66 16.48 18.83
C LEU A 60 6.09 17.03 18.88
N ARG A 61 6.99 16.50 18.04
CA ARG A 61 8.39 16.91 18.08
C ARG A 61 8.62 18.24 17.35
N THR A 62 9.61 18.95 17.80
CA THR A 62 10.08 20.18 17.17
C THR A 62 11.56 20.01 16.83
N PRO A 63 12.05 20.68 15.80
CA PRO A 63 11.33 21.55 14.87
C PRO A 63 10.49 20.78 13.87
N LEU A 64 9.77 21.50 13.04
CA LEU A 64 8.94 20.89 11.99
C LEU A 64 9.74 19.91 11.12
N SER A 65 11.00 20.23 10.84
CA SER A 65 11.83 19.35 10.01
C SER A 65 11.98 17.96 10.61
N THR A 66 12.01 17.84 11.94
CA THR A 66 12.05 16.54 12.62
C THR A 66 10.76 15.77 12.35
N ARG A 67 9.61 16.44 12.44
CA ARG A 67 8.32 15.78 12.14
C ARG A 67 8.25 15.37 10.69
N GLN A 68 8.74 16.22 9.78
CA GLN A 68 8.79 15.86 8.36
C GLN A 68 9.60 14.59 8.13
N GLU A 69 10.74 14.47 8.80
CA GLU A 69 11.57 13.28 8.67
C GLU A 69 10.89 12.03 9.23
N LEU A 70 10.31 12.15 10.43
CA LEU A 70 9.69 11.00 11.09
C LEU A 70 8.41 10.53 10.38
N SER A 71 7.76 11.41 9.64
CA SER A 71 6.54 11.05 8.91
C SER A 71 6.80 10.24 7.65
N GLN A 72 8.04 10.21 7.18
CA GLN A 72 8.33 9.61 5.87
C GLN A 72 8.00 8.13 5.81
N SER A 73 8.22 7.39 6.90
CA SER A 73 7.92 5.97 6.90
C SER A 73 6.44 5.68 6.64
N ALA A 74 5.55 6.51 7.20
CA ALA A 74 4.12 6.33 6.99
C ALA A 74 3.73 6.59 5.54
N TYR A 75 4.19 7.69 4.97
CA TYR A 75 3.87 8.02 3.58
C TYR A 75 4.49 7.01 2.62
N ALA A 76 5.70 6.55 2.91
CA ALA A 76 6.35 5.55 2.06
C ALA A 76 5.62 4.21 2.09
N LEU A 77 5.18 3.77 3.26
CA LEU A 77 4.43 2.53 3.35
C LEU A 77 3.08 2.64 2.65
N ARG A 78 2.39 3.78 2.81
CA ARG A 78 1.13 3.98 2.10
C ARG A 78 1.32 3.89 0.59
N ASP A 79 2.40 4.46 0.07
CA ASP A 79 2.71 4.39 -1.36
C ASP A 79 2.97 2.95 -1.80
N GLN A 80 3.69 2.17 -0.99
CA GLN A 80 3.93 0.76 -1.31
C GLN A 80 2.64 -0.04 -1.36
N ILE A 81 1.75 0.19 -0.41
CA ILE A 81 0.45 -0.50 -0.40
C ILE A 81 -0.35 -0.11 -1.63
N LYS A 82 -0.33 1.16 -2.01
CA LYS A 82 -1.02 1.63 -3.20
C LYS A 82 -0.52 0.94 -4.45
N LYS A 83 0.80 0.73 -4.56
CA LYS A 83 1.36 0.00 -5.69
C LYS A 83 0.84 -1.44 -5.74
N THR A 84 0.74 -2.09 -4.60
CA THR A 84 0.18 -3.45 -4.53
C THR A 84 -1.28 -3.46 -4.96
N GLN A 85 -2.06 -2.47 -4.51
CA GLN A 85 -3.44 -2.33 -4.95
C GLN A 85 -3.53 -2.15 -6.46
N ASP A 86 -2.65 -1.33 -7.02
CA ASP A 86 -2.62 -1.11 -8.47
C ASP A 86 -2.27 -2.39 -9.22
N GLU A 87 -1.30 -3.17 -8.71
CA GLU A 87 -0.96 -4.44 -9.33
C GLU A 87 -2.16 -5.40 -9.33
N LEU A 88 -2.87 -5.48 -8.21
CA LEU A 88 -4.05 -6.34 -8.12
C LEU A 88 -5.14 -5.89 -9.09
N ASN A 89 -5.35 -4.58 -9.21
CA ASN A 89 -6.38 -4.04 -10.07
C ASN A 89 -6.04 -4.18 -11.55
N ASN A 90 -4.76 -4.31 -11.88
CA ASN A 90 -4.31 -4.38 -13.27
C ASN A 90 -3.99 -5.80 -13.74
N LEU A 91 -4.31 -6.82 -12.95
CA LEU A 91 -4.09 -8.20 -13.36
C LEU A 91 -4.98 -8.51 -14.57
N LYS A 92 -4.36 -9.14 -15.58
CA LYS A 92 -5.07 -9.63 -16.77
C LYS A 92 -5.21 -11.13 -16.61
N VAL A 93 -6.44 -11.59 -16.45
CA VAL A 93 -6.70 -12.99 -16.12
C VAL A 93 -7.70 -13.58 -17.10
N GLN A 94 -7.74 -14.91 -17.16
CA GLN A 94 -8.70 -15.62 -18.00
C GLN A 94 -10.10 -15.47 -17.39
N ASP A 95 -11.11 -15.44 -18.26
CA ASP A 95 -12.49 -15.25 -17.79
C ASP A 95 -12.94 -16.33 -16.83
N ASP A 96 -12.43 -17.55 -17.01
CA ASP A 96 -12.81 -18.70 -16.20
C ASP A 96 -11.78 -19.07 -15.14
N THR A 97 -10.94 -18.13 -14.74
CA THR A 97 -9.90 -18.41 -13.75
C THR A 97 -10.48 -18.98 -12.47
N ALA A 98 -9.80 -19.97 -11.92
CA ALA A 98 -10.17 -20.55 -10.63
C ALA A 98 -9.84 -19.64 -9.44
N TYR A 99 -9.11 -18.54 -9.68
CA TYR A 99 -8.60 -17.66 -8.62
C TYR A 99 -9.36 -16.33 -8.52
N ALA A 100 -10.55 -16.23 -9.12
CA ALA A 100 -11.28 -14.96 -9.09
C ALA A 100 -11.56 -14.49 -7.65
N GLU A 101 -11.95 -15.40 -6.78
CA GLU A 101 -12.22 -15.05 -5.39
C GLU A 101 -10.96 -14.67 -4.65
N ASP A 102 -9.85 -15.37 -4.93
CA ASP A 102 -8.58 -15.05 -4.30
C ASP A 102 -8.13 -13.64 -4.62
N ILE A 103 -8.35 -13.20 -5.86
CA ILE A 103 -8.02 -11.83 -6.25
C ILE A 103 -8.80 -10.83 -5.40
N GLU A 104 -10.10 -11.06 -5.23
CA GLU A 104 -10.93 -10.16 -4.43
C GLU A 104 -10.53 -10.16 -2.97
N HIS A 105 -10.17 -11.33 -2.43
CA HIS A 105 -9.67 -11.43 -1.07
C HIS A 105 -8.39 -10.61 -0.87
N LEU A 106 -7.44 -10.72 -1.80
CA LEU A 106 -6.20 -9.96 -1.69
C LEU A 106 -6.45 -8.46 -1.81
N LYS A 107 -7.35 -8.05 -2.71
CA LYS A 107 -7.73 -6.64 -2.80
C LYS A 107 -8.27 -6.13 -1.47
N GLN A 108 -9.09 -6.94 -0.80
CA GLN A 108 -9.67 -6.54 0.47
C GLN A 108 -8.61 -6.47 1.58
N LEU A 109 -7.68 -7.43 1.63
CA LEU A 109 -6.59 -7.38 2.60
C LEU A 109 -5.76 -6.12 2.39
N ALA A 110 -5.43 -5.81 1.14
CA ALA A 110 -4.66 -4.61 0.83
C ALA A 110 -5.43 -3.35 1.19
N GLU A 111 -6.76 -3.33 1.00
CA GLU A 111 -7.58 -2.17 1.34
C GLU A 111 -7.58 -1.94 2.86
N TRP A 112 -7.73 -2.98 3.66
CA TRP A 112 -7.67 -2.82 5.11
C TRP A 112 -6.31 -2.32 5.57
N MET A 113 -5.24 -2.82 4.94
CA MET A 113 -3.90 -2.35 5.27
C MET A 113 -3.72 -0.88 4.87
N TYR A 114 -4.25 -0.50 3.70
CA TYR A 114 -4.23 0.88 3.24
C TYR A 114 -4.94 1.80 4.24
N GLU A 115 -6.17 1.43 4.63
CA GLU A 115 -6.94 2.23 5.57
C GLU A 115 -6.19 2.43 6.88
N ARG A 116 -5.56 1.38 7.36
CA ARG A 116 -4.82 1.42 8.62
C ARG A 116 -3.66 2.40 8.59
N VAL A 117 -2.92 2.44 7.48
CA VAL A 117 -1.79 3.35 7.34
C VAL A 117 -2.26 4.76 6.99
N ASP A 118 -3.31 4.85 6.18
CA ASP A 118 -3.82 6.15 5.74
C ASP A 118 -4.31 7.01 6.90
N ILE A 119 -4.95 6.43 7.91
CA ILE A 119 -5.39 7.23 9.07
C ILE A 119 -4.19 7.79 9.83
N ILE A 120 -3.07 7.08 9.86
CA ILE A 120 -1.86 7.62 10.47
C ILE A 120 -1.30 8.76 9.62
N CYS A 121 -1.33 8.61 8.31
CA CYS A 121 -0.93 9.69 7.40
C CYS A 121 -1.81 10.93 7.56
N GLN A 122 -3.11 10.74 7.75
CA GLN A 122 -4.01 11.87 8.00
C GLN A 122 -3.62 12.62 9.28
N SER A 123 -3.25 11.89 10.33
CA SER A 123 -2.77 12.52 11.56
C SER A 123 -1.44 13.24 11.33
N TRP A 124 -0.54 12.66 10.55
CA TRP A 124 0.68 13.36 10.16
C TRP A 124 0.39 14.64 9.38
N ASP A 125 -0.59 14.61 8.46
CA ASP A 125 -0.96 15.79 7.69
C ASP A 125 -1.31 16.94 8.61
N ILE A 126 -2.06 16.69 9.67
CA ILE A 126 -2.42 17.73 10.64
C ILE A 126 -1.19 18.21 11.40
N SER A 127 -0.39 17.27 11.92
CA SER A 127 0.82 17.61 12.66
C SER A 127 1.77 18.46 11.82
N LEU A 128 1.96 18.10 10.55
CA LEU A 128 2.88 18.79 9.67
C LEU A 128 2.36 20.16 9.24
N SER A 129 1.08 20.42 9.41
CA SER A 129 0.50 21.73 9.09
C SER A 129 0.78 22.76 10.16
N ILE A 130 1.30 22.37 11.31
CA ILE A 130 1.54 23.26 12.44
C ILE A 130 2.98 23.77 12.36
N PRO A 131 3.17 25.06 12.11
CA PRO A 131 4.52 25.60 11.95
C PRO A 131 5.24 25.73 13.29
N ASP A 132 6.56 25.89 13.20
CA ASP A 132 7.36 26.18 14.38
C ASP A 132 6.87 27.50 15.02
N GLY A 133 6.86 27.53 16.33
CA GLY A 133 6.37 28.69 17.07
C GLY A 133 4.95 28.56 17.57
N GLU A 134 4.16 27.61 17.03
CA GLU A 134 2.84 27.31 17.56
C GLU A 134 2.92 26.11 18.50
N SER A 135 1.98 26.06 19.45
CA SER A 135 1.97 24.98 20.44
C SER A 135 1.35 23.72 19.85
N LEU A 136 2.17 22.70 19.72
CA LEU A 136 1.70 21.38 19.25
C LEU A 136 0.79 20.72 20.30
N SER A 137 1.13 20.85 21.58
CA SER A 137 0.36 20.20 22.62
C SER A 137 -1.06 20.77 22.71
N ALA A 138 -1.24 22.03 22.37
CA ALA A 138 -2.56 22.65 22.36
C ALA A 138 -3.46 22.05 21.25
N ARG A 139 -2.85 21.43 20.24
CA ARG A 139 -3.59 20.85 19.12
C ARG A 139 -3.50 19.33 19.09
N GLN A 140 -3.08 18.72 20.20
CA GLN A 140 -2.87 17.27 20.25
C GLN A 140 -4.13 16.48 19.89
N SER A 141 -5.27 16.87 20.44
CA SER A 141 -6.54 16.17 20.15
C SER A 141 -6.89 16.24 18.68
N GLU A 142 -6.63 17.37 18.06
CA GLU A 142 -6.89 17.53 16.63
C GLU A 142 -6.00 16.62 15.80
N ILE A 143 -4.72 16.54 16.15
CA ILE A 143 -3.78 15.67 15.46
C ILE A 143 -4.22 14.21 15.57
N LEU A 144 -4.66 13.78 16.75
CA LEU A 144 -5.00 12.39 16.99
C LEU A 144 -6.42 12.01 16.53
N ALA A 145 -7.23 12.97 16.11
CA ALA A 145 -8.61 12.72 15.75
C ALA A 145 -8.77 11.66 14.63
N PRO A 146 -7.99 11.71 13.53
CA PRO A 146 -8.16 10.67 12.51
C PRO A 146 -7.93 9.26 13.05
N ILE A 147 -6.93 9.08 13.89
CA ILE A 147 -6.64 7.76 14.47
C ILE A 147 -7.75 7.35 15.42
N ALA A 148 -8.20 8.27 16.27
CA ALA A 148 -9.28 7.98 17.21
C ALA A 148 -10.58 7.61 16.50
N GLN A 149 -10.90 8.34 15.43
CA GLN A 149 -12.13 8.10 14.67
C GLN A 149 -12.03 6.85 13.80
N GLY A 150 -10.84 6.55 13.27
CA GLY A 150 -10.65 5.38 12.43
C GLY A 150 -10.74 4.07 13.20
N GLY A 151 -10.34 4.08 14.46
CA GLY A 151 -10.44 2.92 15.33
C GLY A 151 -9.62 1.74 14.83
N ASN A 152 -10.03 0.53 15.21
CA ASN A 152 -9.31 -0.69 14.90
C ASN A 152 -10.08 -1.61 13.96
N SER A 153 -11.12 -1.12 13.29
CA SER A 153 -11.95 -1.98 12.46
C SER A 153 -11.17 -2.64 11.34
N ALA A 154 -10.36 -1.86 10.61
CA ALA A 154 -9.57 -2.41 9.51
C ALA A 154 -8.57 -3.45 10.01
N LEU A 155 -7.89 -3.16 11.12
CA LEU A 155 -6.96 -4.11 11.72
C LEU A 155 -7.65 -5.41 12.12
N ASN A 156 -8.79 -5.30 12.78
CA ASN A 156 -9.49 -6.47 13.26
C ASN A 156 -10.01 -7.34 12.10
N GLN A 157 -10.50 -6.72 11.05
CA GLN A 157 -10.97 -7.46 9.88
C GLN A 157 -9.82 -8.12 9.15
N TYR A 158 -8.69 -7.43 9.01
CA TYR A 158 -7.49 -8.01 8.41
C TYR A 158 -7.06 -9.24 9.21
N ASP A 159 -6.91 -9.10 10.52
CA ASP A 159 -6.44 -10.20 11.37
C ASP A 159 -7.40 -11.39 11.33
N ALA A 160 -8.68 -11.14 11.19
CA ALA A 160 -9.67 -12.22 11.16
C ALA A 160 -9.61 -13.04 9.87
N ASN A 161 -9.06 -12.49 8.79
CA ASN A 161 -9.16 -13.11 7.47
C ASN A 161 -7.83 -13.50 6.83
N VAL A 162 -6.74 -12.88 7.26
CA VAL A 162 -5.48 -12.96 6.50
C VAL A 162 -4.99 -14.40 6.34
N SER A 163 -5.04 -15.21 7.38
CA SER A 163 -4.56 -16.59 7.29
C SER A 163 -5.44 -17.45 6.39
N ALA A 164 -6.75 -17.28 6.49
CA ALA A 164 -7.69 -18.07 5.70
C ALA A 164 -7.64 -17.71 4.22
N TRP A 165 -7.22 -16.50 3.89
CA TRP A 165 -7.23 -16.00 2.51
C TRP A 165 -5.89 -16.18 1.80
N LYS A 166 -4.98 -16.93 2.38
CA LYS A 166 -3.74 -17.27 1.69
C LYS A 166 -4.06 -18.10 0.44
N PRO A 167 -3.60 -17.69 -0.74
CA PRO A 167 -3.86 -18.45 -1.96
C PRO A 167 -3.32 -19.86 -1.87
N GLN A 168 -4.08 -20.83 -2.39
CA GLN A 168 -3.69 -22.24 -2.43
C GLN A 168 -3.69 -22.70 -3.88
N PRO A 169 -2.76 -23.60 -4.25
CA PRO A 169 -2.75 -24.10 -5.62
C PRO A 169 -4.08 -24.83 -5.93
N ARG A 170 -4.57 -24.59 -7.13
CA ARG A 170 -5.78 -25.26 -7.62
C ARG A 170 -5.42 -26.06 -8.87
N SER A 171 -5.76 -27.28 -8.88
CA SER A 171 -5.40 -28.13 -10.02
C SER A 171 -6.59 -28.40 -10.93
#